data_b66e99962639fdfef34fc01ae7f526e1
#
_entry.id   b66e99962639fdfef34fc01ae7f526e1
#
_cell.length_a   1.000
_cell.length_b   1.000
_cell.length_c   1.000
_cell.angle_alpha   90.00
_cell.angle_beta   90.00
_cell.angle_gamma   90.00
#
_symmetry.space_group_name_H-M   'P 1'
#
loop_
_entity.id
_entity.type
_entity.pdbx_description
1 polymer ?
#
loop_
_entity_poly.entity_id
_entity_poly.type
_entity_poly.pdbx_seq_one_letter_code
_entity_poly.pdbx_strand_id
1 'polypeptide(L)'
;KNPLRLLDSKDPIMEELKVEAPQIVDWLDEDSKAHFMLVLEFLDEMNVPYQLNPYLVRGLDYYTKTVFELYPVTDDPDTAKLALGGGGRYDGLVETLGGQPTPACGFSLGVERVASVMKAKDPELAERMEQRDVFVAQLGDQGRKKAFAIFEELRENGIRTTSALSKDAIKSQMEIANKRGAKWAIIVGQKEVLDGTAIIRDMDAGTQETVDAKKIVQEVQKKLK
;
A
#
# COMPACT_ATOMS: atom_id res chain seq x y z
N LYS A 1 -18.77 -27.39 -8.69
CA LYS A 1 -17.50 -27.04 -8.01
C LYS A 1 -16.36 -27.39 -8.95
N ASN A 2 -15.35 -26.52 -9.06
CA ASN A 2 -14.21 -26.71 -9.95
C ASN A 2 -13.36 -27.92 -9.47
N PRO A 3 -13.24 -29.00 -10.25
CA PRO A 3 -12.47 -30.19 -9.87
C PRO A 3 -10.96 -29.88 -9.75
N LEU A 4 -10.44 -28.90 -10.48
CA LEU A 4 -9.04 -28.49 -10.40
C LEU A 4 -8.62 -28.03 -9.00
N ARG A 5 -9.55 -27.57 -8.17
CA ARG A 5 -9.26 -27.21 -6.78
C ARG A 5 -8.78 -28.37 -5.90
N LEU A 6 -8.88 -29.56 -6.38
CA LEU A 6 -8.29 -30.73 -5.74
C LEU A 6 -6.75 -30.61 -5.71
N LEU A 7 -6.16 -30.00 -6.73
CA LEU A 7 -4.72 -29.76 -6.83
C LEU A 7 -4.21 -28.75 -5.78
N ASP A 8 -5.07 -27.83 -5.32
CA ASP A 8 -4.75 -26.84 -4.28
C ASP A 8 -5.19 -27.29 -2.86
N SER A 9 -5.62 -28.53 -2.70
CA SER A 9 -6.01 -29.06 -1.39
C SER A 9 -4.81 -29.12 -0.46
N LYS A 10 -5.00 -28.74 0.81
CA LYS A 10 -4.02 -28.88 1.90
C LYS A 10 -4.26 -30.15 2.74
N ASP A 11 -5.20 -30.99 2.33
CA ASP A 11 -5.48 -32.23 3.01
C ASP A 11 -4.36 -33.25 2.71
N PRO A 12 -3.70 -33.83 3.73
CA PRO A 12 -2.65 -34.81 3.53
C PRO A 12 -3.09 -36.04 2.74
N ILE A 13 -4.38 -36.43 2.83
CA ILE A 13 -4.94 -37.58 2.07
C ILE A 13 -4.90 -37.29 0.56
N MET A 14 -4.94 -36.02 0.15
CA MET A 14 -4.91 -35.62 -1.25
C MET A 14 -3.51 -35.54 -1.84
N GLU A 15 -2.45 -35.61 -1.03
CA GLU A 15 -1.07 -35.50 -1.53
C GLU A 15 -0.70 -36.64 -2.49
N GLU A 16 -1.10 -37.88 -2.20
CA GLU A 16 -0.88 -39.04 -3.09
C GLU A 16 -1.60 -38.82 -4.43
N LEU A 17 -2.83 -38.34 -4.39
CA LEU A 17 -3.63 -38.08 -5.60
C LEU A 17 -3.05 -36.94 -6.44
N LYS A 18 -2.45 -35.93 -5.79
CA LYS A 18 -1.78 -34.83 -6.52
C LYS A 18 -0.56 -35.32 -7.28
N VAL A 19 0.23 -36.22 -6.69
CA VAL A 19 1.43 -36.77 -7.35
C VAL A 19 1.06 -37.57 -8.58
N GLU A 20 -0.09 -38.31 -8.53
CA GLU A 20 -0.58 -39.10 -9.66
C GLU A 20 -1.41 -38.28 -10.67
N ALA A 21 -1.80 -37.04 -10.30
CA ALA A 21 -2.64 -36.21 -11.15
C ALA A 21 -1.88 -35.77 -12.40
N PRO A 22 -2.51 -35.78 -13.58
CA PRO A 22 -1.90 -35.26 -14.79
C PRO A 22 -1.59 -33.76 -14.64
N GLN A 23 -0.43 -33.35 -15.12
CA GLN A 23 -0.03 -31.94 -15.08
C GLN A 23 -0.81 -31.17 -16.12
N ILE A 24 -1.40 -30.04 -15.74
CA ILE A 24 -2.24 -29.22 -16.63
C ILE A 24 -1.50 -28.76 -17.88
N VAL A 25 -0.18 -28.59 -17.78
CA VAL A 25 0.69 -28.17 -18.89
C VAL A 25 0.67 -29.17 -20.05
N ASP A 26 0.51 -30.47 -19.76
CA ASP A 26 0.50 -31.54 -20.76
C ASP A 26 -0.83 -31.61 -21.53
N TRP A 27 -1.86 -30.92 -21.03
CA TRP A 27 -3.23 -30.94 -21.56
C TRP A 27 -3.66 -29.61 -22.17
N LEU A 28 -2.73 -28.68 -22.36
CA LEU A 28 -3.02 -27.43 -23.03
C LEU A 28 -3.25 -27.67 -24.52
N ASP A 29 -4.26 -27.01 -25.08
CA ASP A 29 -4.39 -26.89 -26.53
C ASP A 29 -3.24 -26.05 -27.14
N GLU A 30 -3.08 -26.14 -28.45
CA GLU A 30 -1.97 -25.46 -29.16
C GLU A 30 -1.99 -23.93 -28.94
N ASP A 31 -3.17 -23.32 -28.93
CA ASP A 31 -3.36 -21.87 -28.71
C ASP A 31 -2.93 -21.44 -27.30
N SER A 32 -3.37 -22.20 -26.30
CA SER A 32 -3.02 -21.93 -24.89
C SER A 32 -1.55 -22.16 -24.63
N LYS A 33 -0.97 -23.20 -25.23
CA LYS A 33 0.45 -23.50 -25.16
C LYS A 33 1.30 -22.41 -25.80
N ALA A 34 0.96 -22.00 -27.03
CA ALA A 34 1.66 -20.93 -27.72
C ALA A 34 1.60 -19.61 -26.95
N HIS A 35 0.42 -19.25 -26.42
CA HIS A 35 0.25 -18.09 -25.58
C HIS A 35 1.10 -18.16 -24.30
N PHE A 36 1.12 -19.29 -23.62
CA PHE A 36 1.88 -19.44 -22.38
C PHE A 36 3.38 -19.36 -22.62
N MET A 37 3.88 -19.99 -23.69
CA MET A 37 5.29 -19.89 -24.08
C MET A 37 5.68 -18.44 -24.38
N LEU A 38 4.84 -17.70 -25.09
CA LEU A 38 5.09 -16.28 -25.39
C LEU A 38 5.15 -15.43 -24.11
N VAL A 39 4.30 -15.71 -23.09
CA VAL A 39 4.37 -15.04 -21.80
C VAL A 39 5.70 -15.30 -21.11
N LEU A 40 6.19 -16.55 -21.11
CA LEU A 40 7.49 -16.90 -20.53
C LEU A 40 8.65 -16.21 -21.25
N GLU A 41 8.64 -16.17 -22.58
CA GLU A 41 9.63 -15.45 -23.38
C GLU A 41 9.70 -13.95 -23.02
N PHE A 42 8.55 -13.29 -22.82
CA PHE A 42 8.52 -11.90 -22.35
C PHE A 42 9.07 -11.74 -20.95
N LEU A 43 8.79 -12.66 -20.03
CA LEU A 43 9.34 -12.61 -18.67
C LEU A 43 10.86 -12.78 -18.68
N ASP A 44 11.37 -13.71 -19.54
CA ASP A 44 12.80 -13.94 -19.70
C ASP A 44 13.49 -12.69 -20.28
N GLU A 45 12.93 -12.08 -21.32
CA GLU A 45 13.47 -10.87 -21.95
C GLU A 45 13.50 -9.68 -20.97
N MET A 46 12.50 -9.58 -20.08
CA MET A 46 12.44 -8.55 -19.04
C MET A 46 13.26 -8.90 -17.80
N ASN A 47 13.92 -10.06 -17.75
CA ASN A 47 14.62 -10.58 -16.57
C ASN A 47 13.74 -10.65 -15.31
N VAL A 48 12.47 -11.00 -15.45
CA VAL A 48 11.56 -11.22 -14.34
C VAL A 48 11.65 -12.68 -13.91
N PRO A 49 12.14 -12.97 -12.68
CA PRO A 49 12.25 -14.34 -12.22
C PRO A 49 10.88 -14.96 -11.98
N TYR A 50 10.70 -16.18 -12.44
CA TYR A 50 9.47 -16.94 -12.22
C TYR A 50 9.78 -18.43 -11.93
N GLN A 51 8.79 -19.10 -11.36
CA GLN A 51 8.81 -20.55 -11.13
C GLN A 51 7.53 -21.16 -11.66
N LEU A 52 7.63 -22.20 -12.48
CA LEU A 52 6.47 -22.94 -12.94
C LEU A 52 5.90 -23.80 -11.82
N ASN A 53 4.60 -23.68 -11.58
CA ASN A 53 3.88 -24.49 -10.62
C ASN A 53 2.70 -25.19 -11.31
N PRO A 54 2.81 -26.50 -11.62
CA PRO A 54 1.78 -27.25 -12.31
C PRO A 54 0.51 -27.48 -11.46
N TYR A 55 0.57 -27.19 -10.16
CA TYR A 55 -0.54 -27.34 -9.23
C TYR A 55 -1.23 -26.03 -8.89
N LEU A 56 -0.80 -24.91 -9.48
CA LEU A 56 -1.39 -23.62 -9.21
C LEU A 56 -2.81 -23.52 -9.74
N VAL A 57 -3.78 -23.40 -8.84
CA VAL A 57 -5.19 -23.22 -9.15
C VAL A 57 -5.72 -22.00 -8.43
N ARG A 58 -6.43 -21.13 -9.14
CA ARG A 58 -7.10 -19.96 -8.55
C ARG A 58 -8.49 -20.29 -8.04
N GLY A 59 -8.94 -19.56 -7.03
CA GLY A 59 -10.23 -19.77 -6.37
C GLY A 59 -11.47 -19.38 -7.18
N LEU A 60 -11.30 -18.82 -8.38
CA LEU A 60 -12.34 -18.28 -9.24
C LEU A 60 -12.29 -18.94 -10.62
N ASP A 61 -13.45 -19.25 -11.20
CA ASP A 61 -13.55 -20.08 -12.40
C ASP A 61 -13.49 -19.29 -13.71
N TYR A 62 -13.36 -17.97 -13.64
CA TYR A 62 -13.33 -17.12 -14.84
C TYR A 62 -11.95 -16.99 -15.49
N TYR A 63 -10.89 -17.49 -14.86
CA TYR A 63 -9.55 -17.39 -15.43
C TYR A 63 -9.38 -18.25 -16.66
N THR A 64 -8.63 -17.69 -17.63
CA THR A 64 -8.28 -18.35 -18.91
C THR A 64 -6.78 -18.25 -19.15
N LYS A 65 -6.22 -19.25 -19.84
CA LYS A 65 -4.82 -19.28 -20.34
C LYS A 65 -3.75 -19.15 -19.25
N THR A 66 -3.61 -17.98 -18.61
CA THR A 66 -2.51 -17.71 -17.66
C THR A 66 -3.02 -17.29 -16.30
N VAL A 67 -2.49 -17.90 -15.26
CA VAL A 67 -2.66 -17.50 -13.87
C VAL A 67 -1.30 -17.36 -13.19
N PHE A 68 -1.22 -16.51 -12.17
CA PHE A 68 0.01 -16.32 -11.41
C PHE A 68 -0.26 -15.97 -9.96
N GLU A 69 0.72 -16.23 -9.12
CA GLU A 69 0.79 -15.76 -7.74
C GLU A 69 2.15 -15.11 -7.47
N LEU A 70 2.16 -14.16 -6.56
CA LEU A 70 3.34 -13.41 -6.15
C LEU A 70 3.76 -13.85 -4.75
N TYR A 71 4.99 -14.25 -4.60
CA TYR A 71 5.58 -14.67 -3.33
C TYR A 71 6.76 -13.79 -2.97
N PRO A 72 7.02 -13.54 -1.68
CA PRO A 72 8.21 -12.79 -1.27
C PRO A 72 9.47 -13.65 -1.46
N VAL A 73 10.55 -13.02 -1.88
CA VAL A 73 11.89 -13.63 -1.83
C VAL A 73 12.43 -13.44 -0.41
N THR A 74 12.53 -14.53 0.35
CA THR A 74 12.95 -14.53 1.75
C THR A 74 13.50 -15.91 2.15
N ASP A 75 14.39 -15.93 3.13
CA ASP A 75 14.94 -17.17 3.70
C ASP A 75 14.02 -17.77 4.77
N ASP A 76 13.01 -17.04 5.24
CA ASP A 76 12.02 -17.54 6.19
C ASP A 76 11.00 -18.46 5.49
N PRO A 77 10.96 -19.77 5.83
CA PRO A 77 10.11 -20.75 5.14
C PRO A 77 8.62 -20.49 5.26
N ASP A 78 8.17 -19.87 6.34
CA ASP A 78 6.75 -19.58 6.57
C ASP A 78 6.30 -18.36 5.76
N THR A 79 7.13 -17.33 5.74
CA THR A 79 6.90 -16.14 4.90
C THR A 79 7.02 -16.47 3.41
N ALA A 80 7.97 -17.32 3.01
CA ALA A 80 8.16 -17.75 1.62
C ALA A 80 6.92 -18.41 1.02
N LYS A 81 6.08 -19.07 1.83
CA LYS A 81 4.83 -19.71 1.41
C LYS A 81 3.63 -18.76 1.38
N LEU A 82 3.80 -17.51 1.81
CA LEU A 82 2.73 -16.54 1.91
C LEU A 82 2.52 -15.81 0.59
N ALA A 83 1.52 -16.18 -0.20
CA ALA A 83 1.17 -15.45 -1.39
C ALA A 83 0.79 -14.00 -1.06
N LEU A 84 1.51 -13.04 -1.61
CA LEU A 84 1.29 -11.59 -1.45
C LEU A 84 0.15 -11.10 -2.32
N GLY A 85 -0.10 -11.80 -3.41
CA GLY A 85 -1.13 -11.47 -4.36
C GLY A 85 -1.17 -12.47 -5.51
N GLY A 86 -2.02 -12.20 -6.46
CA GLY A 86 -2.09 -13.01 -7.66
C GLY A 86 -3.23 -12.61 -8.56
N GLY A 87 -3.20 -13.13 -9.75
CA GLY A 87 -4.13 -12.77 -10.81
C GLY A 87 -4.04 -13.71 -11.99
N GLY A 88 -4.41 -13.19 -13.14
CA GLY A 88 -4.38 -13.91 -14.41
C GLY A 88 -5.19 -13.23 -15.49
N ARG A 89 -5.35 -13.93 -16.57
CA ARG A 89 -6.16 -13.56 -17.72
C ARG A 89 -7.59 -14.10 -17.57
N TYR A 90 -8.59 -13.34 -18.02
CA TYR A 90 -10.01 -13.72 -17.90
C TYR A 90 -10.85 -13.15 -19.04
N ASP A 91 -10.62 -13.70 -20.25
CA ASP A 91 -11.18 -13.19 -21.51
C ASP A 91 -12.72 -13.26 -21.58
N GLY A 92 -13.34 -14.26 -20.92
CA GLY A 92 -14.79 -14.46 -20.96
C GLY A 92 -15.57 -13.67 -19.89
N LEU A 93 -14.90 -13.02 -18.93
CA LEU A 93 -15.58 -12.41 -17.78
C LEU A 93 -16.47 -11.24 -18.18
N VAL A 94 -16.00 -10.36 -19.06
CA VAL A 94 -16.76 -9.19 -19.51
C VAL A 94 -18.05 -9.59 -20.20
N GLU A 95 -18.00 -10.60 -21.06
CA GLU A 95 -19.18 -11.15 -21.75
C GLU A 95 -20.15 -11.82 -20.76
N THR A 96 -19.62 -12.58 -19.80
CA THR A 96 -20.43 -13.20 -18.73
C THR A 96 -21.20 -12.17 -17.90
N LEU A 97 -20.64 -10.98 -17.75
CA LEU A 97 -21.29 -9.86 -17.04
C LEU A 97 -22.21 -9.02 -17.95
N GLY A 98 -22.44 -9.43 -19.19
CA GLY A 98 -23.36 -8.77 -20.14
C GLY A 98 -22.69 -7.68 -20.98
N GLY A 99 -21.35 -7.60 -20.98
CA GLY A 99 -20.60 -6.69 -21.86
C GLY A 99 -20.29 -7.31 -23.22
N GLN A 100 -19.57 -6.59 -24.07
CA GLN A 100 -19.03 -7.12 -25.31
C GLN A 100 -17.84 -8.05 -25.03
N PRO A 101 -17.62 -9.11 -25.81
CA PRO A 101 -16.44 -9.97 -25.70
C PRO A 101 -15.17 -9.12 -25.69
N THR A 102 -14.45 -9.10 -24.56
CA THR A 102 -13.28 -8.24 -24.37
C THR A 102 -12.25 -9.00 -23.56
N PRO A 103 -11.07 -9.29 -24.12
CA PRO A 103 -9.98 -9.89 -23.37
C PRO A 103 -9.55 -8.98 -22.21
N ALA A 104 -9.35 -9.58 -21.04
CA ALA A 104 -8.97 -8.85 -19.85
C ALA A 104 -7.96 -9.63 -18.99
N CYS A 105 -7.16 -8.89 -18.25
CA CYS A 105 -6.27 -9.43 -17.23
C CYS A 105 -6.26 -8.50 -16.01
N GLY A 106 -5.91 -9.05 -14.86
CA GLY A 106 -5.79 -8.26 -13.65
C GLY A 106 -5.28 -9.09 -12.49
N PHE A 107 -5.07 -8.39 -11.39
CA PHE A 107 -4.55 -9.00 -10.16
C PHE A 107 -5.04 -8.26 -8.92
N SER A 108 -4.87 -8.90 -7.78
CA SER A 108 -5.07 -8.29 -6.48
C SER A 108 -3.87 -8.54 -5.57
N LEU A 109 -3.62 -7.61 -4.65
CA LEU A 109 -2.57 -7.71 -3.64
C LEU A 109 -3.19 -7.68 -2.24
N GLY A 110 -2.66 -8.51 -1.34
CA GLY A 110 -2.95 -8.44 0.08
C GLY A 110 -2.11 -7.35 0.73
N VAL A 111 -2.67 -6.13 0.87
CA VAL A 111 -1.95 -4.96 1.40
C VAL A 111 -1.35 -5.24 2.77
N GLU A 112 -2.09 -5.91 3.65
CA GLU A 112 -1.62 -6.29 4.98
C GLU A 112 -0.45 -7.27 4.93
N ARG A 113 -0.49 -8.24 3.99
CA ARG A 113 0.58 -9.21 3.79
C ARG A 113 1.85 -8.53 3.28
N VAL A 114 1.71 -7.65 2.28
CA VAL A 114 2.83 -6.85 1.76
C VAL A 114 3.44 -6.00 2.87
N ALA A 115 2.62 -5.28 3.63
CA ALA A 115 3.08 -4.44 4.74
C ALA A 115 3.78 -5.28 5.83
N SER A 116 3.29 -6.48 6.14
CA SER A 116 3.90 -7.38 7.10
C SER A 116 5.30 -7.83 6.66
N VAL A 117 5.44 -8.23 5.38
CA VAL A 117 6.73 -8.63 4.82
C VAL A 117 7.71 -7.45 4.76
N MET A 118 7.23 -6.26 4.39
CA MET A 118 8.05 -5.04 4.39
C MET A 118 8.59 -4.73 5.79
N LYS A 119 7.75 -4.80 6.82
CA LYS A 119 8.16 -4.59 8.23
C LYS A 119 9.15 -5.64 8.71
N ALA A 120 8.99 -6.89 8.30
CA ALA A 120 9.93 -7.95 8.65
C ALA A 120 11.31 -7.76 7.99
N LYS A 121 11.36 -7.28 6.75
CA LYS A 121 12.61 -6.98 6.02
C LYS A 121 13.31 -5.72 6.53
N ASP A 122 12.56 -4.73 6.97
CA ASP A 122 13.06 -3.44 7.44
C ASP A 122 12.26 -3.00 8.67
N PRO A 123 12.69 -3.44 9.87
CA PRO A 123 12.02 -3.08 11.12
C PRO A 123 11.97 -1.57 11.37
N GLU A 124 12.97 -0.84 10.89
CA GLU A 124 13.01 0.63 11.04
C GLU A 124 12.08 1.36 10.06
N LEU A 125 11.60 0.66 9.02
CA LEU A 125 10.68 1.26 8.05
C LEU A 125 9.44 1.83 8.73
N ALA A 126 8.87 1.09 9.69
CA ALA A 126 7.70 1.54 10.44
C ALA A 126 8.00 2.83 11.22
N GLU A 127 9.13 2.89 11.90
CA GLU A 127 9.56 4.08 12.66
C GLU A 127 9.81 5.26 11.72
N ARG A 128 10.50 5.05 10.59
CA ARG A 128 10.72 6.09 9.58
C ARG A 128 9.41 6.58 8.95
N MET A 129 8.44 5.68 8.74
CA MET A 129 7.12 6.04 8.23
C MET A 129 6.23 6.71 9.29
N GLU A 130 6.43 6.38 10.56
CA GLU A 130 5.71 6.99 11.69
C GLU A 130 6.30 8.35 12.10
N GLN A 131 7.59 8.61 11.83
CA GLN A 131 8.17 9.92 12.07
C GLN A 131 7.39 10.99 11.32
N ARG A 132 6.98 12.01 12.06
CA ARG A 132 6.32 13.18 11.53
C ARG A 132 7.16 14.40 11.88
N ASP A 133 7.50 15.19 10.86
CA ASP A 133 8.30 16.38 11.09
C ASP A 133 7.46 17.50 11.68
N VAL A 134 6.20 17.57 11.22
CA VAL A 134 5.30 18.67 11.56
C VAL A 134 3.94 18.18 12.00
N PHE A 135 3.43 18.74 13.08
CA PHE A 135 2.06 18.58 13.53
C PHE A 135 1.28 19.88 13.29
N VAL A 136 0.12 19.82 12.62
CA VAL A 136 -0.74 20.99 12.45
C VAL A 136 -1.88 20.93 13.46
N ALA A 137 -1.88 21.89 14.38
CA ALA A 137 -2.90 22.07 15.41
C ALA A 137 -3.84 23.21 15.05
N GLN A 138 -5.09 23.09 15.47
CA GLN A 138 -6.15 24.03 15.13
C GLN A 138 -6.99 24.43 16.36
N LEU A 139 -7.50 25.66 16.35
CA LEU A 139 -8.40 26.16 17.39
C LEU A 139 -9.59 26.88 16.76
N GLY A 140 -10.78 26.37 17.03
CA GLY A 140 -12.04 26.87 16.51
C GLY A 140 -12.24 26.63 15.01
N ASP A 141 -13.44 26.89 14.50
CA ASP A 141 -13.82 26.50 13.13
C ASP A 141 -13.01 27.21 12.04
N GLN A 142 -12.72 28.48 12.22
CA GLN A 142 -11.89 29.24 11.25
C GLN A 142 -10.45 28.74 11.27
N GLY A 143 -9.90 28.51 12.47
CA GLY A 143 -8.56 27.91 12.63
C GLY A 143 -8.50 26.52 11.98
N ARG A 144 -9.54 25.69 12.11
CA ARG A 144 -9.62 24.37 11.51
C ARG A 144 -9.54 24.43 9.99
N LYS A 145 -10.32 25.30 9.35
CA LYS A 145 -10.31 25.48 7.89
C LYS A 145 -8.93 25.88 7.37
N LYS A 146 -8.31 26.86 8.03
CA LYS A 146 -6.98 27.35 7.66
C LYS A 146 -5.88 26.33 7.93
N ALA A 147 -5.95 25.64 9.07
CA ALA A 147 -5.02 24.55 9.41
C ALA A 147 -5.06 23.42 8.39
N PHE A 148 -6.25 23.07 7.88
CA PHE A 148 -6.39 22.06 6.84
C PHE A 148 -5.71 22.48 5.52
N ALA A 149 -5.88 23.74 5.11
CA ALA A 149 -5.19 24.26 3.93
C ALA A 149 -3.66 24.24 4.08
N ILE A 150 -3.16 24.66 5.26
CA ILE A 150 -1.71 24.59 5.58
C ILE A 150 -1.22 23.13 5.59
N PHE A 151 -2.00 22.21 6.14
CA PHE A 151 -1.67 20.79 6.14
C PHE A 151 -1.47 20.24 4.73
N GLU A 152 -2.38 20.55 3.81
CA GLU A 152 -2.28 20.10 2.41
C GLU A 152 -1.11 20.78 1.70
N GLU A 153 -0.89 22.07 1.90
CA GLU A 153 0.24 22.80 1.32
C GLU A 153 1.60 22.21 1.74
N LEU A 154 1.75 21.87 3.02
CA LEU A 154 2.96 21.20 3.53
C LEU A 154 3.14 19.81 2.91
N ARG A 155 2.05 19.03 2.83
CA ARG A 155 2.04 17.67 2.26
C ARG A 155 2.43 17.70 0.78
N GLU A 156 1.89 18.62 -0.01
CA GLU A 156 2.22 18.80 -1.43
C GLU A 156 3.69 19.16 -1.65
N ASN A 157 4.31 19.83 -0.66
CA ASN A 157 5.74 20.16 -0.66
C ASN A 157 6.63 19.06 -0.04
N GLY A 158 6.10 17.85 0.14
CA GLY A 158 6.86 16.68 0.59
C GLY A 158 7.20 16.66 2.09
N ILE A 159 6.60 17.56 2.90
CA ILE A 159 6.82 17.62 4.34
C ILE A 159 5.92 16.57 5.04
N ARG A 160 6.52 15.73 5.86
CA ARG A 160 5.80 14.69 6.60
C ARG A 160 4.95 15.30 7.70
N THR A 161 3.69 15.58 7.38
CA THR A 161 2.77 16.33 8.22
C THR A 161 1.69 15.42 8.83
N THR A 162 1.27 15.72 10.04
CA THR A 162 0.15 15.06 10.73
C THR A 162 -0.72 16.07 11.48
N SER A 163 -1.93 15.68 11.82
CA SER A 163 -2.88 16.50 12.60
C SER A 163 -3.81 15.63 13.44
N ALA A 164 -4.57 16.23 14.34
CA ALA A 164 -5.60 15.58 15.11
C ALA A 164 -6.94 16.31 14.95
N LEU A 165 -7.58 16.14 13.79
CA LEU A 165 -8.81 16.84 13.42
C LEU A 165 -10.00 16.58 14.36
N SER A 166 -10.00 15.47 15.10
CA SER A 166 -11.05 15.11 16.04
C SER A 166 -10.88 15.72 17.45
N LYS A 167 -9.82 16.51 17.67
CA LYS A 167 -9.52 17.11 18.97
C LYS A 167 -9.55 18.64 18.86
N ASP A 168 -10.30 19.28 19.78
CA ASP A 168 -10.44 20.74 19.78
C ASP A 168 -9.50 21.41 20.80
N ALA A 169 -9.24 20.76 21.94
CA ALA A 169 -8.35 21.31 22.95
C ALA A 169 -6.90 21.25 22.54
N ILE A 170 -6.21 22.42 22.58
CA ILE A 170 -4.78 22.51 22.18
C ILE A 170 -3.88 21.59 23.01
N LYS A 171 -4.14 21.42 24.30
CA LYS A 171 -3.39 20.54 25.18
C LYS A 171 -3.40 19.10 24.65
N SER A 172 -4.57 18.57 24.32
CA SER A 172 -4.72 17.22 23.77
C SER A 172 -4.05 17.07 22.41
N GLN A 173 -4.06 18.12 21.59
CA GLN A 173 -3.37 18.11 20.30
C GLN A 173 -1.84 18.10 20.47
N MET A 174 -1.31 18.84 21.42
CA MET A 174 0.14 18.82 21.73
C MET A 174 0.59 17.48 22.31
N GLU A 175 -0.22 16.85 23.16
CA GLU A 175 0.05 15.49 23.66
C GLU A 175 0.13 14.47 22.49
N ILE A 176 -0.76 14.60 21.51
CA ILE A 176 -0.73 13.76 20.32
C ILE A 176 0.50 14.07 19.44
N ALA A 177 0.85 15.35 19.29
CA ALA A 177 2.05 15.77 18.55
C ALA A 177 3.32 15.13 19.14
N ASN A 178 3.48 15.21 20.48
CA ASN A 178 4.57 14.56 21.20
C ASN A 178 4.58 13.03 21.00
N LYS A 179 3.42 12.38 21.18
CA LYS A 179 3.30 10.94 21.01
C LYS A 179 3.66 10.47 19.59
N ARG A 180 3.44 11.32 18.58
CA ARG A 180 3.79 11.05 17.18
C ARG A 180 5.21 11.48 16.80
N GLY A 181 5.99 11.98 17.75
CA GLY A 181 7.37 12.40 17.53
C GLY A 181 7.52 13.60 16.59
N ALA A 182 6.52 14.48 16.52
CA ALA A 182 6.61 15.68 15.70
C ALA A 182 7.64 16.64 16.30
N LYS A 183 8.59 17.13 15.49
CA LYS A 183 9.61 18.10 15.90
C LYS A 183 9.04 19.50 16.00
N TRP A 184 8.12 19.83 15.11
CA TRP A 184 7.51 21.15 15.01
C TRP A 184 5.98 21.04 15.09
N ALA A 185 5.34 22.00 15.75
CA ALA A 185 3.89 22.15 15.71
C ALA A 185 3.52 23.50 15.11
N ILE A 186 2.62 23.49 14.13
CA ILE A 186 2.01 24.70 13.58
C ILE A 186 0.65 24.86 14.24
N ILE A 187 0.42 25.99 14.87
CA ILE A 187 -0.82 26.29 15.59
C ILE A 187 -1.55 27.42 14.88
N VAL A 188 -2.81 27.19 14.56
CA VAL A 188 -3.67 28.14 13.87
C VAL A 188 -4.98 28.28 14.62
N GLY A 189 -5.19 29.46 15.22
CA GLY A 189 -6.42 29.83 15.89
C GLY A 189 -7.14 30.97 15.16
N GLN A 190 -8.20 31.48 15.76
CA GLN A 190 -8.98 32.56 15.19
C GLN A 190 -8.16 33.84 15.00
N LYS A 191 -7.26 34.15 15.97
CA LYS A 191 -6.37 35.31 15.88
C LYS A 191 -5.43 35.19 14.69
N GLU A 192 -4.77 34.07 14.55
CA GLU A 192 -3.82 33.80 13.47
C GLU A 192 -4.49 33.87 12.11
N VAL A 193 -5.76 33.43 12.00
CA VAL A 193 -6.54 33.57 10.75
C VAL A 193 -6.81 35.03 10.41
N LEU A 194 -7.19 35.87 11.40
CA LEU A 194 -7.44 37.28 11.20
C LEU A 194 -6.18 38.05 10.82
N ASP A 195 -5.06 37.72 11.46
CA ASP A 195 -3.77 38.39 11.26
C ASP A 195 -3.01 37.84 10.02
N GLY A 196 -3.51 36.77 9.37
CA GLY A 196 -2.83 36.11 8.25
C GLY A 196 -1.53 35.40 8.65
N THR A 197 -1.42 34.98 9.90
CA THR A 197 -0.22 34.38 10.48
C THR A 197 -0.45 32.91 10.90
N ALA A 198 0.62 32.25 11.34
CA ALA A 198 0.59 30.96 12.03
C ALA A 198 1.69 30.93 13.09
N ILE A 199 1.51 30.17 14.15
CA ILE A 199 2.53 29.98 15.18
C ILE A 199 3.29 28.70 14.86
N ILE A 200 4.62 28.76 14.80
CA ILE A 200 5.50 27.57 14.75
C ILE A 200 6.06 27.36 16.16
N ARG A 201 5.84 26.18 16.70
CA ARG A 201 6.35 25.77 18.01
C ARG A 201 7.40 24.66 17.84
N ASP A 202 8.55 24.85 18.43
CA ASP A 202 9.53 23.80 18.66
C ASP A 202 8.99 22.86 19.76
N MET A 203 8.87 21.59 19.46
CA MET A 203 8.27 20.64 20.40
C MET A 203 9.25 20.20 21.49
N ASP A 204 10.56 20.27 21.25
CA ASP A 204 11.60 19.93 22.21
C ASP A 204 11.92 21.13 23.13
N ALA A 205 12.24 22.29 22.52
CA ALA A 205 12.60 23.50 23.25
C ALA A 205 11.39 24.24 23.83
N GLY A 206 10.18 24.00 23.32
CA GLY A 206 8.94 24.68 23.72
C GLY A 206 8.85 26.13 23.26
N THR A 207 9.83 26.64 22.51
CA THR A 207 9.83 28.00 21.97
C THR A 207 8.82 28.18 20.87
N GLN A 208 8.29 29.39 20.71
CA GLN A 208 7.27 29.71 19.70
C GLN A 208 7.65 30.99 18.94
N GLU A 209 7.33 31.01 17.68
CA GLU A 209 7.43 32.21 16.84
C GLU A 209 6.19 32.34 15.96
N THR A 210 5.83 33.56 15.65
CA THR A 210 4.72 33.87 14.73
C THR A 210 5.27 34.19 13.36
N VAL A 211 4.78 33.55 12.32
CA VAL A 211 5.22 33.71 10.94
C VAL A 211 4.04 34.03 10.03
N ASP A 212 4.31 34.62 8.88
CA ASP A 212 3.31 34.82 7.82
C ASP A 212 2.85 33.46 7.30
N ALA A 213 1.54 33.21 7.34
CA ALA A 213 0.95 31.96 6.89
C ALA A 213 1.25 31.64 5.41
N LYS A 214 1.47 32.65 4.57
CA LYS A 214 1.86 32.48 3.15
C LYS A 214 3.30 31.97 2.98
N LYS A 215 4.13 32.08 4.00
CA LYS A 215 5.53 31.65 3.98
C LYS A 215 5.76 30.37 4.78
N ILE A 216 4.69 29.74 5.25
CA ILE A 216 4.77 28.64 6.20
C ILE A 216 5.63 27.47 5.69
N VAL A 217 5.52 27.09 4.42
CA VAL A 217 6.31 26.02 3.81
C VAL A 217 7.80 26.36 3.85
N GLN A 218 8.16 27.59 3.46
CA GLN A 218 9.55 28.04 3.43
C GLN A 218 10.17 28.08 4.84
N GLU A 219 9.40 28.56 5.83
CA GLU A 219 9.87 28.64 7.22
C GLU A 219 10.04 27.23 7.82
N VAL A 220 9.13 26.33 7.55
CA VAL A 220 9.24 24.93 7.98
C VAL A 220 10.43 24.24 7.30
N GLN A 221 10.62 24.43 6.00
CA GLN A 221 11.76 23.83 5.27
C GLN A 221 13.13 24.31 5.80
N LYS A 222 13.24 25.56 6.26
CA LYS A 222 14.45 26.05 6.90
C LYS A 222 14.77 25.36 8.22
N LYS A 223 13.71 24.99 8.97
CA LYS A 223 13.83 24.35 10.29
C LYS A 223 14.06 22.83 10.21
N LEU A 224 13.77 22.22 9.07
CA LEU A 224 13.97 20.79 8.83
C LEU A 224 15.35 20.48 8.22
N LYS A 225 16.10 21.50 7.81
CA LYS A 225 17.50 21.38 7.39
C LYS A 225 18.43 21.31 8.57
#